data_734a501613710bafe62589fb4e1871d4
#
_entry.id   734a501613710bafe62589fb4e1871d4
#
_cell.length_a   1.000
_cell.length_b   1.000
_cell.length_c   1.000
_cell.angle_alpha   90.00
_cell.angle_beta   90.00
_cell.angle_gamma   90.00
#
_symmetry.space_group_name_H-M   'P 1'
#
loop_
_entity.id
_entity.type
_entity.pdbx_description
1 polymer ?
#
loop_
_entity_poly.entity_id
_entity_poly.type
_entity_poly.pdbx_seq_one_letter_code
_entity_poly.pdbx_strand_id
1 'polypeptide(L)'
;MKIAEIKKQNGDTVYRAKVYLGVDKLTGKKIKANLTARTKTELKKKAQLAKAEFQNNGSTKKETIPLTSYEEVAQLWWESYQHTVKPNTQDSVKRLLANHLIPLFGSYRLDKLTTPTIQRIVNQLALRANKREEGAFLHYDKIHALNKRILQYAVTMQIIDINPAREVILPRKIKKGRNKVKHFN
;
A
#
# COMPACT_ATOMS: atom_id res chain seq x y z
N MET A 1 -7.37 -23.95 -26.54
CA MET A 1 -8.09 -23.53 -25.32
C MET A 1 -9.49 -24.15 -25.35
N LYS A 2 -9.80 -25.04 -24.40
CA LYS A 2 -11.18 -25.57 -24.25
C LYS A 2 -12.01 -24.55 -23.45
N ILE A 3 -13.16 -24.12 -23.98
CA ILE A 3 -14.08 -23.16 -23.34
C ILE A 3 -15.26 -23.97 -22.82
N ALA A 4 -15.53 -23.88 -21.53
CA ALA A 4 -16.71 -24.45 -20.88
C ALA A 4 -17.77 -23.35 -20.71
N GLU A 5 -19.00 -23.69 -21.04
CA GLU A 5 -20.16 -22.85 -20.79
C GLU A 5 -20.79 -23.26 -19.45
N ILE A 6 -21.00 -22.31 -18.55
CA ILE A 6 -21.51 -22.54 -17.20
C ILE A 6 -22.73 -21.65 -16.98
N LYS A 7 -23.88 -22.26 -16.68
CA LYS A 7 -25.08 -21.55 -16.22
C LYS A 7 -24.98 -21.33 -14.70
N LYS A 8 -25.11 -20.08 -14.27
CA LYS A 8 -25.18 -19.74 -12.85
C LYS A 8 -26.55 -19.95 -12.28
N GLN A 9 -26.69 -20.03 -10.97
CA GLN A 9 -27.96 -20.15 -10.27
C GLN A 9 -28.96 -19.03 -10.57
N ASN A 10 -28.46 -17.84 -10.89
CA ASN A 10 -29.27 -16.67 -11.30
C ASN A 10 -29.69 -16.66 -12.78
N GLY A 11 -29.45 -17.76 -13.51
CA GLY A 11 -29.81 -17.88 -14.94
C GLY A 11 -28.79 -17.36 -15.93
N ASP A 12 -27.75 -16.59 -15.48
CA ASP A 12 -26.74 -16.05 -16.36
C ASP A 12 -25.79 -17.13 -16.91
N THR A 13 -25.45 -17.02 -18.18
CA THR A 13 -24.45 -17.88 -18.81
C THR A 13 -23.08 -17.19 -18.79
N VAL A 14 -22.06 -17.91 -18.33
CA VAL A 14 -20.65 -17.45 -18.35
C VAL A 14 -19.77 -18.50 -19.00
N TYR A 15 -18.74 -18.02 -19.67
CA TYR A 15 -17.73 -18.84 -20.33
C TYR A 15 -16.46 -18.90 -19.50
N ARG A 16 -15.96 -20.11 -19.23
CA ARG A 16 -14.73 -20.35 -18.48
C ARG A 16 -13.73 -21.12 -19.29
N ALA A 17 -12.46 -20.75 -19.15
CA ALA A 17 -11.37 -21.51 -19.76
C ALA A 17 -10.15 -21.54 -18.86
N LYS A 18 -9.42 -22.65 -18.89
CA LYS A 18 -8.10 -22.79 -18.30
C LYS A 18 -7.06 -22.54 -19.39
N VAL A 19 -6.33 -21.43 -19.29
CA VAL A 19 -5.38 -20.97 -20.28
C VAL A 19 -3.97 -21.26 -19.80
N TYR A 20 -3.16 -21.94 -20.62
CA TYR A 20 -1.74 -22.11 -20.38
C TYR A 20 -1.01 -20.82 -20.75
N LEU A 21 -0.25 -20.24 -19.81
CA LEU A 21 0.50 -18.99 -20.00
C LEU A 21 1.95 -19.23 -20.40
N GLY A 22 2.56 -20.30 -19.89
CA GLY A 22 3.96 -20.63 -20.16
C GLY A 22 4.57 -21.43 -19.01
N VAL A 23 5.91 -21.56 -19.02
CA VAL A 23 6.72 -22.10 -17.95
C VAL A 23 7.32 -20.93 -17.18
N ASP A 24 7.17 -20.94 -15.88
CA ASP A 24 7.78 -19.96 -14.97
C ASP A 24 9.31 -20.13 -14.99
N LYS A 25 10.03 -19.07 -15.38
CA LYS A 25 11.49 -19.12 -15.51
C LYS A 25 12.22 -19.28 -14.17
N LEU A 26 11.60 -18.85 -13.04
CA LEU A 26 12.21 -18.96 -11.72
C LEU A 26 11.97 -20.32 -11.08
N THR A 27 10.77 -20.89 -11.27
CA THR A 27 10.37 -22.13 -10.59
C THR A 27 10.31 -23.34 -11.48
N GLY A 28 10.40 -23.19 -12.81
CA GLY A 28 10.25 -24.26 -13.81
C GLY A 28 8.83 -24.85 -13.91
N LYS A 29 7.86 -24.30 -13.18
CA LYS A 29 6.48 -24.81 -13.15
C LYS A 29 5.64 -24.30 -14.31
N LYS A 30 4.74 -25.16 -14.81
CA LYS A 30 3.76 -24.79 -15.83
C LYS A 30 2.67 -23.89 -15.24
N ILE A 31 2.56 -22.66 -15.70
CA ILE A 31 1.58 -21.68 -15.21
C ILE A 31 0.31 -21.73 -16.08
N LYS A 32 -0.83 -21.82 -15.42
CA LYS A 32 -2.17 -21.79 -16.03
C LYS A 32 -3.03 -20.76 -15.32
N ALA A 33 -3.84 -19.99 -16.07
CA ALA A 33 -4.83 -19.07 -15.53
C ALA A 33 -6.25 -19.60 -15.77
N ASN A 34 -7.12 -19.49 -14.78
CA ASN A 34 -8.54 -19.74 -14.92
C ASN A 34 -9.25 -18.41 -15.22
N LEU A 35 -9.78 -18.28 -16.43
CA LEU A 35 -10.43 -17.05 -16.88
C LEU A 35 -11.95 -17.29 -17.03
N THR A 36 -12.72 -16.26 -16.70
CA THR A 36 -14.18 -16.26 -16.85
C THR A 36 -14.61 -14.96 -17.53
N ALA A 37 -15.57 -15.04 -18.46
CA ALA A 37 -16.14 -13.89 -19.14
C ALA A 37 -17.61 -14.13 -19.48
N ARG A 38 -18.32 -13.06 -19.82
CA ARG A 38 -19.74 -13.14 -20.26
C ARG A 38 -19.88 -13.61 -21.69
N THR A 39 -18.86 -13.39 -22.54
CA THR A 39 -18.86 -13.81 -23.94
C THR A 39 -17.58 -14.58 -24.28
N LYS A 40 -17.66 -15.42 -25.34
CA LYS A 40 -16.49 -16.17 -25.85
C LYS A 40 -15.41 -15.23 -26.39
N THR A 41 -15.81 -14.10 -26.99
CA THR A 41 -14.89 -13.09 -27.55
C THR A 41 -14.12 -12.39 -26.44
N GLU A 42 -14.81 -11.97 -25.37
CA GLU A 42 -14.18 -11.36 -24.21
C GLU A 42 -13.20 -12.33 -23.53
N LEU A 43 -13.58 -13.61 -23.43
CA LEU A 43 -12.72 -14.64 -22.87
C LEU A 43 -11.41 -14.81 -23.66
N LYS A 44 -11.50 -14.77 -25.01
CA LYS A 44 -10.31 -14.81 -25.90
C LYS A 44 -9.41 -13.61 -25.68
N LYS A 45 -9.98 -12.38 -25.61
CA LYS A 45 -9.22 -11.15 -25.33
C LYS A 45 -8.52 -11.23 -23.96
N LYS A 46 -9.22 -11.66 -22.92
CA LYS A 46 -8.62 -11.88 -21.57
C LYS A 46 -7.48 -12.90 -21.61
N ALA A 47 -7.60 -13.95 -22.39
CA ALA A 47 -6.57 -14.96 -22.53
C ALA A 47 -5.31 -14.41 -23.24
N GLN A 48 -5.46 -13.56 -24.25
CA GLN A 48 -4.35 -12.89 -24.91
C GLN A 48 -3.64 -11.90 -23.98
N LEU A 49 -4.40 -11.08 -23.25
CA LEU A 49 -3.86 -10.13 -22.27
C LEU A 49 -3.07 -10.87 -21.18
N ALA A 50 -3.64 -11.92 -20.60
CA ALA A 50 -2.97 -12.71 -19.54
C ALA A 50 -1.65 -13.34 -20.02
N LYS A 51 -1.58 -13.77 -21.30
CA LYS A 51 -0.32 -14.27 -21.88
C LYS A 51 0.70 -13.15 -22.07
N ALA A 52 0.27 -11.99 -22.60
CA ALA A 52 1.14 -10.84 -22.79
C ALA A 52 1.69 -10.33 -21.46
N GLU A 53 0.85 -10.21 -20.44
CA GLU A 53 1.28 -9.83 -19.08
C GLU A 53 2.31 -10.81 -18.51
N PHE A 54 2.05 -12.12 -18.64
CA PHE A 54 3.01 -13.13 -18.18
C PHE A 54 4.36 -13.01 -18.87
N GLN A 55 4.38 -12.76 -20.19
CA GLN A 55 5.62 -12.57 -20.96
C GLN A 55 6.33 -11.27 -20.56
N ASN A 56 5.59 -10.16 -20.40
CA ASN A 56 6.12 -8.87 -19.99
C ASN A 56 6.72 -8.90 -18.57
N ASN A 57 6.18 -9.75 -17.68
CA ASN A 57 6.73 -9.99 -16.36
C ASN A 57 7.92 -10.97 -16.36
N GLY A 58 8.62 -11.14 -17.47
CA GLY A 58 9.79 -12.01 -17.57
C GLY A 58 9.46 -13.50 -17.55
N SER A 59 8.22 -13.88 -17.90
CA SER A 59 7.72 -15.28 -17.86
C SER A 59 7.78 -15.89 -16.47
N THR A 60 7.46 -15.11 -15.45
CA THR A 60 7.27 -15.58 -14.08
C THR A 60 5.89 -15.19 -13.56
N LYS A 61 5.36 -16.00 -12.65
CA LYS A 61 4.11 -15.66 -11.97
C LYS A 61 4.40 -14.53 -11.02
N LYS A 62 3.71 -13.37 -11.21
CA LYS A 62 3.75 -12.30 -10.22
C LYS A 62 3.20 -12.87 -8.91
N GLU A 63 4.03 -12.98 -7.88
CA GLU A 63 3.56 -13.26 -6.51
C GLU A 63 2.75 -12.04 -6.05
N THR A 64 1.46 -12.12 -6.18
CA THR A 64 0.58 -11.18 -5.51
C THR A 64 0.52 -11.61 -4.06
N ILE A 65 1.28 -10.92 -3.21
CA ILE A 65 1.08 -11.01 -1.76
C ILE A 65 -0.31 -10.42 -1.53
N PRO A 66 -1.28 -11.18 -0.99
CA PRO A 66 -2.64 -10.68 -0.79
C PRO A 66 -2.72 -9.77 0.44
N LEU A 67 -1.84 -8.78 0.51
CA LEU A 67 -1.85 -7.75 1.54
C LEU A 67 -2.90 -6.71 1.16
N THR A 68 -3.95 -6.63 1.95
CA THR A 68 -5.09 -5.76 1.66
C THR A 68 -5.13 -4.53 2.55
N SER A 69 -4.58 -4.60 3.77
CA SER A 69 -4.60 -3.52 4.75
C SER A 69 -3.25 -2.80 4.88
N TYR A 70 -3.31 -1.55 5.32
CA TYR A 70 -2.12 -0.77 5.66
C TYR A 70 -1.32 -1.41 6.79
N GLU A 71 -2.00 -1.97 7.80
CA GLU A 71 -1.37 -2.60 8.96
C GLU A 71 -0.49 -3.77 8.55
N GLU A 72 -0.99 -4.68 7.70
CA GLU A 72 -0.22 -5.82 7.18
C GLU A 72 1.07 -5.36 6.47
N VAL A 73 0.97 -4.31 5.64
CA VAL A 73 2.14 -3.76 4.95
C VAL A 73 3.10 -3.06 5.90
N ALA A 74 2.59 -2.34 6.90
CA ALA A 74 3.41 -1.68 7.89
C ALA A 74 4.21 -2.69 8.72
N GLN A 75 3.61 -3.84 9.05
CA GLN A 75 4.28 -4.93 9.74
C GLN A 75 5.36 -5.57 8.88
N LEU A 76 5.06 -5.90 7.63
CA LEU A 76 6.04 -6.48 6.70
C LEU A 76 7.21 -5.52 6.43
N TRP A 77 6.91 -4.23 6.29
CA TRP A 77 7.93 -3.19 6.19
C TRP A 77 8.81 -3.15 7.44
N TRP A 78 8.20 -3.23 8.64
CA TRP A 78 8.92 -3.20 9.90
C TRP A 78 9.86 -4.38 10.06
N GLU A 79 9.42 -5.60 9.70
CA GLU A 79 10.26 -6.80 9.73
C GLU A 79 11.56 -6.62 8.95
N SER A 80 11.50 -5.95 7.80
CA SER A 80 12.68 -5.66 6.99
C SER A 80 13.49 -4.47 7.54
N TYR A 81 12.81 -3.37 7.93
CA TYR A 81 13.44 -2.12 8.30
C TYR A 81 14.18 -2.18 9.64
N GLN A 82 13.69 -2.93 10.62
CA GLN A 82 14.29 -3.03 11.96
C GLN A 82 15.76 -3.45 11.92
N HIS A 83 16.17 -4.27 10.95
CA HIS A 83 17.54 -4.75 10.81
C HIS A 83 18.49 -3.70 10.21
N THR A 84 17.97 -2.59 9.72
CA THR A 84 18.76 -1.52 9.08
C THR A 84 19.09 -0.36 10.01
N VAL A 85 18.59 -0.36 11.25
CA VAL A 85 18.68 0.77 12.17
C VAL A 85 19.15 0.36 13.56
N LYS A 86 19.72 1.35 14.30
CA LYS A 86 20.18 1.16 15.68
C LYS A 86 19.01 0.91 16.66
N PRO A 87 19.24 0.22 17.81
CA PRO A 87 18.19 -0.09 18.78
C PRO A 87 17.34 1.10 19.22
N ASN A 88 17.96 2.24 19.54
CA ASN A 88 17.22 3.46 19.94
C ASN A 88 16.27 3.97 18.84
N THR A 89 16.65 3.78 17.56
CA THR A 89 15.80 4.14 16.43
C THR A 89 14.66 3.13 16.29
N GLN A 90 14.92 1.84 16.53
CA GLN A 90 13.89 0.81 16.52
C GLN A 90 12.76 1.15 17.50
N ASP A 91 13.10 1.49 18.76
CA ASP A 91 12.12 1.84 19.78
C ASP A 91 11.30 3.08 19.41
N SER A 92 11.97 4.10 18.86
CA SER A 92 11.29 5.31 18.40
C SER A 92 10.31 5.02 17.26
N VAL A 93 10.70 4.18 16.30
CA VAL A 93 9.85 3.82 15.16
C VAL A 93 8.70 2.91 15.62
N LYS A 94 8.94 1.92 16.48
CA LYS A 94 7.89 1.09 17.08
C LYS A 94 6.80 1.93 17.76
N ARG A 95 7.21 2.93 18.56
CA ARG A 95 6.25 3.84 19.21
C ARG A 95 5.45 4.67 18.19
N LEU A 96 6.09 5.17 17.13
CA LEU A 96 5.40 5.90 16.08
C LEU A 96 4.40 5.02 15.32
N LEU A 97 4.76 3.77 15.05
CA LEU A 97 3.87 2.80 14.42
C LEU A 97 2.65 2.52 15.33
N ALA A 98 2.89 2.07 16.56
CA ALA A 98 1.83 1.65 17.46
C ALA A 98 0.91 2.79 17.89
N ASN A 99 1.47 3.97 18.22
CA ASN A 99 0.70 5.05 18.82
C ASN A 99 0.09 6.01 17.80
N HIS A 100 0.57 6.00 16.54
CA HIS A 100 0.11 6.97 15.54
C HIS A 100 -0.27 6.33 14.21
N LEU A 101 0.63 5.57 13.57
CA LEU A 101 0.38 5.11 12.19
C LEU A 101 -0.71 4.04 12.12
N ILE A 102 -0.67 3.04 13.00
CA ILE A 102 -1.69 1.99 13.02
C ILE A 102 -3.07 2.55 13.41
N PRO A 103 -3.22 3.39 14.45
CA PRO A 103 -4.51 4.03 14.74
C PRO A 103 -5.05 4.93 13.63
N LEU A 104 -4.17 5.59 12.85
CA LEU A 104 -4.57 6.51 11.77
C LEU A 104 -4.87 5.81 10.46
N PHE A 105 -4.10 4.79 10.10
CA PHE A 105 -4.12 4.19 8.77
C PHE A 105 -4.35 2.68 8.76
N GLY A 106 -4.16 1.97 9.87
CA GLY A 106 -4.12 0.50 9.96
C GLY A 106 -5.31 -0.19 9.31
N SER A 107 -6.52 0.31 9.58
CA SER A 107 -7.78 -0.25 9.07
C SER A 107 -8.05 0.06 7.59
N TYR A 108 -7.28 0.96 6.98
CA TYR A 108 -7.49 1.29 5.57
C TYR A 108 -7.01 0.16 4.66
N ARG A 109 -7.81 -0.17 3.68
CA ARG A 109 -7.36 -0.96 2.55
C ARG A 109 -6.43 -0.12 1.69
N LEU A 110 -5.33 -0.69 1.22
CA LEU A 110 -4.33 0.03 0.42
C LEU A 110 -4.90 0.57 -0.90
N ASP A 111 -5.80 -0.18 -1.55
CA ASP A 111 -6.46 0.25 -2.79
C ASP A 111 -7.43 1.42 -2.58
N LYS A 112 -7.81 1.72 -1.33
CA LYS A 112 -8.69 2.84 -0.94
C LYS A 112 -7.95 4.01 -0.28
N LEU A 113 -6.67 3.84 0.03
CA LEU A 113 -5.85 4.87 0.63
C LEU A 113 -5.33 5.84 -0.44
N THR A 114 -6.06 6.93 -0.64
CA THR A 114 -5.77 7.94 -1.67
C THR A 114 -5.00 9.14 -1.13
N THR A 115 -4.34 9.89 -2.01
CA THR A 115 -3.65 11.15 -1.66
C THR A 115 -4.55 12.16 -0.94
N PRO A 116 -5.81 12.42 -1.37
CA PRO A 116 -6.72 13.30 -0.62
C PRO A 116 -7.04 12.81 0.79
N THR A 117 -7.17 11.50 0.99
CA THR A 117 -7.40 10.92 2.33
C THR A 117 -6.21 11.19 3.25
N ILE A 118 -4.99 10.92 2.77
CA ILE A 118 -3.76 11.17 3.54
C ILE A 118 -3.59 12.67 3.81
N GLN A 119 -3.83 13.53 2.82
CA GLN A 119 -3.74 14.98 2.97
C GLN A 119 -4.67 15.48 4.07
N ARG A 120 -5.92 15.01 4.10
CA ARG A 120 -6.89 15.36 5.15
C ARG A 120 -6.39 14.98 6.54
N ILE A 121 -5.85 13.75 6.71
CA ILE A 121 -5.31 13.28 7.98
C ILE A 121 -4.10 14.13 8.40
N VAL A 122 -3.18 14.40 7.49
CA VAL A 122 -2.00 15.25 7.76
C VAL A 122 -2.41 16.67 8.15
N ASN A 123 -3.39 17.25 7.48
CA ASN A 123 -3.92 18.58 7.82
C ASN A 123 -4.53 18.61 9.22
N GLN A 124 -5.28 17.57 9.61
CA GLN A 124 -5.85 17.44 10.96
C GLN A 124 -4.77 17.33 12.04
N LEU A 125 -3.75 16.49 11.80
CA LEU A 125 -2.60 16.36 12.71
C LEU A 125 -1.87 17.70 12.87
N ALA A 126 -1.62 18.40 11.76
CA ALA A 126 -0.97 19.71 11.78
C ALA A 126 -1.79 20.77 12.51
N LEU A 127 -3.12 20.79 12.31
CA LEU A 127 -4.01 21.71 12.99
C LEU A 127 -3.97 21.51 14.51
N ARG A 128 -4.13 20.27 14.98
CA ARG A 128 -4.05 19.92 16.40
C ARG A 128 -2.68 20.27 17.00
N ALA A 129 -1.60 19.92 16.30
CA ALA A 129 -0.24 20.22 16.74
C ALA A 129 0.04 21.73 16.82
N ASN A 130 -0.43 22.52 15.85
CA ASN A 130 -0.23 23.95 15.81
C ASN A 130 -1.08 24.68 16.85
N LYS A 131 -2.29 24.19 17.16
CA LYS A 131 -3.14 24.67 18.26
C LYS A 131 -2.67 24.17 19.63
N ARG A 132 -1.74 23.22 19.67
CA ARG A 132 -1.25 22.58 20.90
C ARG A 132 -2.35 21.94 21.73
N GLU A 133 -3.29 21.30 21.06
CA GLU A 133 -4.34 20.55 21.71
C GLU A 133 -3.73 19.45 22.62
N GLU A 134 -4.40 19.15 23.71
CA GLU A 134 -3.97 18.07 24.61
C GLU A 134 -3.84 16.75 23.87
N GLY A 135 -2.75 16.02 24.10
CA GLY A 135 -2.43 14.77 23.42
C GLY A 135 -2.01 14.93 21.94
N ALA A 136 -1.86 16.15 21.41
CA ALA A 136 -1.42 16.37 20.04
C ALA A 136 0.07 16.06 19.87
N PHE A 137 0.40 15.23 18.87
CA PHE A 137 1.79 14.94 18.53
C PHE A 137 2.38 16.04 17.67
N LEU A 138 3.34 16.80 18.22
CA LEU A 138 3.93 18.00 17.58
C LEU A 138 4.79 17.70 16.34
N HIS A 139 5.24 16.46 16.20
CA HIS A 139 6.12 16.05 15.09
C HIS A 139 5.36 15.27 14.02
N TYR A 140 4.23 15.80 13.56
CA TYR A 140 3.41 15.18 12.49
C TYR A 140 4.18 14.97 11.18
N ASP A 141 5.24 15.75 10.92
CA ASP A 141 6.20 15.54 9.84
C ASP A 141 6.88 14.17 9.91
N LYS A 142 7.23 13.70 11.11
CA LYS A 142 7.81 12.37 11.32
C LYS A 142 6.80 11.26 11.02
N ILE A 143 5.53 11.45 11.43
CA ILE A 143 4.45 10.51 11.10
C ILE A 143 4.30 10.41 9.58
N HIS A 144 4.22 11.57 8.89
CA HIS A 144 4.10 11.57 7.43
C HIS A 144 5.32 10.97 6.73
N ALA A 145 6.53 11.31 7.18
CA ALA A 145 7.76 10.75 6.60
C ALA A 145 7.82 9.23 6.71
N LEU A 146 7.37 8.67 7.85
CA LEU A 146 7.33 7.23 8.06
C LEU A 146 6.23 6.58 7.22
N ASN A 147 5.03 7.20 7.15
CA ASN A 147 3.95 6.77 6.28
C ASN A 147 4.38 6.68 4.81
N LYS A 148 5.07 7.73 4.33
CA LYS A 148 5.61 7.76 2.96
C LYS A 148 6.59 6.60 2.69
N ARG A 149 7.43 6.22 3.67
CA ARG A 149 8.36 5.08 3.55
C ARG A 149 7.64 3.74 3.48
N ILE A 150 6.63 3.53 4.33
CA ILE A 150 5.82 2.30 4.34
C ILE A 150 5.10 2.13 3.00
N LEU A 151 4.45 3.19 2.51
CA LEU A 151 3.77 3.15 1.22
C LEU A 151 4.73 3.04 0.04
N GLN A 152 5.95 3.57 0.15
CA GLN A 152 6.99 3.33 -0.85
C GLN A 152 7.44 1.88 -0.87
N TYR A 153 7.54 1.23 0.28
CA TYR A 153 7.80 -0.20 0.36
C TYR A 153 6.69 -1.02 -0.30
N ALA A 154 5.42 -0.61 -0.11
CA ALA A 154 4.29 -1.24 -0.81
C ALA A 154 4.42 -1.15 -2.34
N VAL A 155 4.91 -0.02 -2.86
CA VAL A 155 5.22 0.14 -4.31
C VAL A 155 6.37 -0.78 -4.71
N THR A 156 7.46 -0.82 -3.95
CA THR A 156 8.62 -1.69 -4.22
C THR A 156 8.23 -3.16 -4.24
N MET A 157 7.33 -3.58 -3.35
CA MET A 157 6.78 -4.93 -3.30
C MET A 157 5.65 -5.17 -4.32
N GLN A 158 5.37 -4.20 -5.18
CA GLN A 158 4.34 -4.26 -6.22
C GLN A 158 2.92 -4.56 -5.68
N ILE A 159 2.64 -4.16 -4.44
CA ILE A 159 1.33 -4.27 -3.80
C ILE A 159 0.41 -3.15 -4.31
N ILE A 160 0.96 -1.95 -4.49
CA ILE A 160 0.33 -0.79 -5.12
C ILE A 160 1.23 -0.24 -6.23
N ASP A 161 0.64 0.42 -7.23
CA ASP A 161 1.40 0.95 -8.37
C ASP A 161 2.04 2.31 -8.07
N ILE A 162 1.38 3.14 -7.25
CA ILE A 162 1.79 4.52 -6.96
C ILE A 162 1.73 4.76 -5.46
N ASN A 163 2.69 5.51 -4.92
CA ASN A 163 2.70 5.91 -3.52
C ASN A 163 1.77 7.11 -3.30
N PRO A 164 0.60 6.95 -2.65
CA PRO A 164 -0.35 8.04 -2.45
C PRO A 164 0.11 9.11 -1.44
N ALA A 165 1.17 8.85 -0.67
CA ALA A 165 1.77 9.83 0.25
C ALA A 165 2.86 10.69 -0.41
N ARG A 166 3.21 10.44 -1.67
CA ARG A 166 4.34 11.10 -2.33
C ARG A 166 4.11 12.59 -2.50
N GLU A 167 2.93 12.97 -2.99
CA GLU A 167 2.57 14.34 -3.36
C GLU A 167 1.78 15.07 -2.25
N VAL A 168 1.75 14.51 -1.03
CA VAL A 168 1.07 15.15 0.12
C VAL A 168 1.86 16.37 0.58
N ILE A 169 1.17 17.50 0.70
CA ILE A 169 1.75 18.77 1.14
C ILE A 169 1.74 18.84 2.66
N LEU A 170 2.91 19.05 3.25
CA LEU A 170 3.04 19.22 4.70
C LEU A 170 2.73 20.66 5.10
N PRO A 171 1.72 20.92 5.96
CA PRO A 171 1.48 22.24 6.51
C PRO A 171 2.69 22.76 7.31
N ARG A 172 2.89 24.07 7.31
CA ARG A 172 3.99 24.69 8.04
C ARG A 172 3.80 24.54 9.55
N LYS A 173 4.86 24.16 10.27
CA LYS A 173 4.89 24.18 11.74
C LYS A 173 4.95 25.60 12.27
N ILE A 174 4.08 25.92 13.22
CA ILE A 174 4.14 27.17 13.97
C ILE A 174 5.15 26.98 15.10
N LYS A 175 6.31 27.63 14.98
CA LYS A 175 7.36 27.62 16.03
C LYS A 175 6.85 28.43 17.24
N LYS A 176 7.14 27.96 18.45
CA LYS A 176 6.95 28.75 19.66
C LYS A 176 7.92 29.95 19.59
N GLY A 177 7.43 31.17 19.82
CA GLY A 177 8.32 32.30 20.01
C GLY A 177 9.33 31.96 21.12
N ARG A 178 10.62 32.24 20.88
CA ARG A 178 11.62 32.15 21.95
C ARG A 178 11.19 33.12 23.05
N ASN A 179 10.88 32.62 24.26
CA ASN A 179 10.81 33.49 25.42
C ASN A 179 12.16 34.17 25.57
N LYS A 180 12.23 35.48 25.41
CA LYS A 180 13.43 36.24 25.76
C LYS A 180 13.65 35.98 27.24
N VAL A 181 14.75 35.27 27.57
CA VAL A 181 15.20 35.16 28.97
C VAL A 181 15.53 36.58 29.39
N LYS A 182 14.75 37.15 30.31
CA LYS A 182 15.11 38.41 30.97
C LYS A 182 16.33 38.08 31.85
N HIS A 183 17.52 38.47 31.41
CA HIS A 183 18.65 38.54 32.31
C HIS A 183 18.34 39.67 33.29
N PHE A 184 18.10 39.33 34.54
CA PHE A 184 18.17 40.27 35.64
C PHE A 184 19.64 40.53 35.89
N ASN A 185 20.06 41.80 35.69
CA ASN A 185 21.33 42.32 36.21
C ASN A 185 21.19 42.54 37.70
#